data_4e22632ae8d2648913636751b538c8b3
#
_entry.id   4e22632ae8d2648913636751b538c8b3
#
_cell.length_a   1.000
_cell.length_b   1.000
_cell.length_c   1.000
_cell.angle_alpha   90.00
_cell.angle_beta   90.00
_cell.angle_gamma   90.00
#
_symmetry.space_group_name_H-M   'P 1'
#
loop_
_entity.id
_entity.type
_entity.pdbx_description
1 polymer ?
#
loop_
_entity_poly.entity_id
_entity_poly.type
_entity_poly.pdbx_seq_one_letter_code
_entity_poly.pdbx_strand_id
1 'polypeptide(L)'
;MEKLVIAGREFNSRLFLGTGKFNSNEVMEQAILASGTEMVTVAMKRIDMDNKEDDMLKHIIHPNIQLLPNTSGVRNAEEAVFAAQLAREAFRTNWLKLEIHPDPRYLLPDSIETLKATEELVKLGFIVLPYCQADPVLCKRLEEAGAATVMPLGAPIGTNKGLQTKEFLQIIIEQAGIPVVVDAGIGAPSHAAEAMELGASAVLVNTAIAVAGNPVEMAKAFKAATEAGRQAYEAGLGLQAVDFVAEASSPLTAFLD
;
A
#
# COMPACT_ATOMS: atom_id res chain seq x y z
N MET A 1 15.98 11.08 4.32
CA MET A 1 14.87 10.15 4.52
C MET A 1 15.41 8.82 5.03
N GLU A 2 14.90 8.34 6.14
CA GLU A 2 15.18 7.00 6.65
C GLU A 2 14.65 5.94 5.68
N LYS A 3 15.41 4.87 5.46
CA LYS A 3 14.97 3.77 4.59
C LYS A 3 13.81 3.01 5.21
N LEU A 4 12.91 2.55 4.36
CA LEU A 4 11.87 1.61 4.79
C LEU A 4 12.44 0.21 4.83
N VAL A 5 12.25 -0.50 5.94
CA VAL A 5 12.69 -1.91 6.07
C VAL A 5 11.45 -2.79 6.25
N ILE A 6 11.30 -3.80 5.39
CA ILE A 6 10.27 -4.84 5.50
C ILE A 6 10.95 -6.20 5.40
N ALA A 7 10.74 -7.06 6.39
CA ALA A 7 11.33 -8.40 6.44
C ALA A 7 12.85 -8.43 6.14
N GLY A 8 13.60 -7.43 6.66
CA GLY A 8 15.05 -7.30 6.46
C GLY A 8 15.49 -6.72 5.11
N ARG A 9 14.57 -6.46 4.17
CA ARG A 9 14.87 -5.78 2.91
C ARG A 9 14.66 -4.28 3.05
N GLU A 10 15.63 -3.51 2.59
CA GLU A 10 15.57 -2.05 2.54
C GLU A 10 14.92 -1.55 1.24
N PHE A 11 14.09 -0.53 1.36
CA PHE A 11 13.45 0.17 0.26
C PHE A 11 13.73 1.67 0.37
N ASN A 12 14.09 2.31 -0.74
CA ASN A 12 14.22 3.75 -0.84
C ASN A 12 12.88 4.42 -1.16
N SER A 13 12.02 3.71 -1.91
CA SER A 13 10.69 4.17 -2.25
C SER A 13 9.66 3.75 -1.19
N ARG A 14 8.77 4.68 -0.85
CA ARG A 14 7.60 4.45 0.01
C ARG A 14 6.29 4.43 -0.80
N LEU A 15 6.40 4.49 -2.13
CA LEU A 15 5.30 4.32 -3.07
C LEU A 15 5.36 2.92 -3.65
N PHE A 16 4.35 2.08 -3.37
CA PHE A 16 4.14 0.78 -3.99
C PHE A 16 3.09 0.89 -5.08
N LEU A 17 3.24 0.12 -6.15
CA LEU A 17 2.33 0.16 -7.29
C LEU A 17 1.63 -1.17 -7.53
N GLY A 18 0.34 -1.06 -7.92
CA GLY A 18 -0.39 -2.18 -8.52
C GLY A 18 -0.31 -2.16 -10.05
N THR A 19 -0.52 -3.31 -10.67
CA THR A 19 -0.47 -3.50 -12.13
C THR A 19 -1.84 -3.50 -12.81
N GLY A 20 -2.91 -3.33 -12.05
CA GLY A 20 -4.27 -3.41 -12.56
C GLY A 20 -4.72 -2.19 -13.38
N LYS A 21 -5.63 -2.41 -14.34
CA LYS A 21 -6.38 -1.37 -15.08
C LYS A 21 -5.59 -0.50 -16.05
N PHE A 22 -4.31 -0.72 -16.26
CA PHE A 22 -3.57 -0.04 -17.33
C PHE A 22 -4.08 -0.46 -18.70
N ASN A 23 -4.04 0.46 -19.65
CA ASN A 23 -4.52 0.23 -21.02
C ASN A 23 -3.58 -0.67 -21.84
N SER A 24 -2.27 -0.70 -21.50
CA SER A 24 -1.29 -1.62 -22.09
C SER A 24 -0.16 -1.90 -21.10
N ASN A 25 0.61 -2.98 -21.38
CA ASN A 25 1.76 -3.36 -20.57
C ASN A 25 2.90 -2.33 -20.67
N GLU A 26 3.07 -1.69 -21.83
CA GLU A 26 4.09 -0.66 -22.05
C GLU A 26 3.80 0.59 -21.21
N VAL A 27 2.54 1.05 -21.18
CA VAL A 27 2.13 2.20 -20.34
C VAL A 27 2.28 1.86 -18.86
N MET A 28 1.95 0.63 -18.46
CA MET A 28 2.15 0.13 -17.10
C MET A 28 3.62 0.18 -16.71
N GLU A 29 4.51 -0.36 -17.53
CA GLU A 29 5.96 -0.35 -17.29
C GLU A 29 6.51 1.08 -17.17
N GLN A 30 6.14 1.95 -18.11
CA GLN A 30 6.56 3.36 -18.06
C GLN A 30 6.10 4.05 -16.77
N ALA A 31 4.89 3.80 -16.32
CA ALA A 31 4.37 4.34 -15.05
C ALA A 31 5.11 3.76 -13.83
N ILE A 32 5.39 2.46 -13.83
CA ILE A 32 6.20 1.79 -12.79
C ILE A 32 7.57 2.44 -12.69
N LEU A 33 8.28 2.57 -13.81
CA LEU A 33 9.62 3.19 -13.83
C LEU A 33 9.57 4.66 -13.42
N ALA A 34 8.59 5.43 -13.89
CA ALA A 34 8.43 6.84 -13.56
C ALA A 34 8.10 7.08 -12.08
N SER A 35 7.37 6.16 -11.45
CA SER A 35 7.04 6.22 -10.01
C SER A 35 8.25 6.02 -9.11
N GLY A 36 9.32 5.39 -9.63
CA GLY A 36 10.46 4.97 -8.82
C GLY A 36 10.12 3.93 -7.76
N THR A 37 9.00 3.20 -7.93
CA THR A 37 8.62 2.14 -7.00
C THR A 37 9.63 1.01 -6.99
N GLU A 38 9.87 0.46 -5.81
CA GLU A 38 10.70 -0.74 -5.62
C GLU A 38 9.86 -1.97 -5.20
N MET A 39 8.52 -1.84 -5.17
CA MET A 39 7.61 -2.96 -4.93
C MET A 39 6.38 -2.85 -5.84
N VAL A 40 6.10 -3.93 -6.58
CA VAL A 40 4.96 -4.00 -7.51
C VAL A 40 4.10 -5.21 -7.21
N THR A 41 2.80 -4.99 -6.96
CA THR A 41 1.85 -6.09 -6.75
C THR A 41 1.20 -6.53 -8.04
N VAL A 42 1.06 -7.85 -8.17
CA VAL A 42 0.48 -8.51 -9.34
C VAL A 42 -0.52 -9.58 -8.92
N ALA A 43 -1.72 -9.54 -9.51
CA ALA A 43 -2.74 -10.54 -9.24
C ALA A 43 -2.44 -11.86 -9.97
N MET A 44 -2.42 -12.98 -9.25
CA MET A 44 -2.21 -14.32 -9.80
C MET A 44 -3.13 -14.62 -10.98
N LYS A 45 -4.40 -14.22 -10.90
CA LYS A 45 -5.40 -14.44 -11.96
C LYS A 45 -5.09 -13.75 -13.29
N ARG A 46 -4.12 -12.86 -13.32
CA ARG A 46 -3.75 -12.11 -14.53
C ARG A 46 -2.65 -12.77 -15.34
N ILE A 47 -1.98 -13.77 -14.78
CA ILE A 47 -0.88 -14.47 -15.44
C ILE A 47 -1.40 -15.79 -15.96
N ASP A 48 -1.43 -15.91 -17.26
CA ASP A 48 -1.67 -17.18 -17.94
C ASP A 48 -0.34 -17.95 -18.01
N MET A 49 -0.10 -18.82 -17.04
CA MET A 49 1.12 -19.64 -16.96
C MET A 49 1.31 -20.56 -18.16
N ASP A 50 0.23 -20.89 -18.87
CA ASP A 50 0.25 -21.75 -20.05
C ASP A 50 0.45 -20.96 -21.34
N ASN A 51 0.22 -19.64 -21.29
CA ASN A 51 0.42 -18.76 -22.42
C ASN A 51 1.85 -18.22 -22.47
N LYS A 52 2.71 -18.85 -23.30
CA LYS A 52 4.09 -18.38 -23.51
C LYS A 52 4.19 -16.99 -24.17
N GLU A 53 3.07 -16.44 -24.62
CA GLU A 53 2.95 -15.09 -25.18
C GLU A 53 2.47 -14.07 -24.14
N ASP A 54 2.20 -14.48 -22.89
CA ASP A 54 1.89 -13.53 -21.82
C ASP A 54 3.15 -12.67 -21.53
N ASP A 55 3.09 -11.47 -22.08
CA ASP A 55 4.20 -10.52 -22.06
C ASP A 55 4.25 -9.69 -20.75
N MET A 56 3.22 -9.78 -19.91
CA MET A 56 3.09 -8.94 -18.72
C MET A 56 4.29 -9.05 -17.78
N LEU A 57 4.79 -10.26 -17.55
CA LEU A 57 5.92 -10.49 -16.65
C LEU A 57 7.19 -9.78 -17.11
N LYS A 58 7.43 -9.66 -18.42
CA LYS A 58 8.59 -8.97 -18.97
C LYS A 58 8.60 -7.48 -18.61
N HIS A 59 7.41 -6.89 -18.47
CA HIS A 59 7.23 -5.46 -18.18
C HIS A 59 7.28 -5.12 -16.68
N ILE A 60 7.26 -6.14 -15.79
CA ILE A 60 7.29 -5.91 -14.33
C ILE A 60 8.54 -6.49 -13.65
N ILE A 61 9.31 -7.35 -14.31
CA ILE A 61 10.54 -7.92 -13.78
C ILE A 61 11.69 -6.95 -14.03
N HIS A 62 12.08 -6.22 -12.99
CA HIS A 62 13.23 -5.31 -13.01
C HIS A 62 14.15 -5.62 -11.82
N PRO A 63 15.48 -5.44 -11.93
CA PRO A 63 16.45 -5.84 -10.90
C PRO A 63 16.19 -5.26 -9.50
N ASN A 64 15.63 -4.05 -9.42
CA ASN A 64 15.41 -3.34 -8.16
C ASN A 64 13.96 -3.46 -7.65
N ILE A 65 13.08 -4.14 -8.38
CA ILE A 65 11.66 -4.26 -8.04
C ILE A 65 11.40 -5.59 -7.34
N GLN A 66 10.84 -5.53 -6.14
CA GLN A 66 10.27 -6.68 -5.45
C GLN A 66 8.89 -6.96 -6.02
N LEU A 67 8.72 -8.12 -6.64
CA LEU A 67 7.39 -8.59 -6.99
C LEU A 67 6.65 -9.02 -5.73
N LEU A 68 5.40 -8.60 -5.64
CA LEU A 68 4.48 -8.91 -4.55
C LEU A 68 3.21 -9.54 -5.15
N PRO A 69 3.22 -10.86 -5.42
CA PRO A 69 2.01 -11.56 -5.85
C PRO A 69 0.87 -11.38 -4.85
N ASN A 70 -0.37 -11.25 -5.33
CA ASN A 70 -1.53 -11.15 -4.47
C ASN A 70 -2.56 -12.26 -4.73
N THR A 71 -3.33 -12.57 -3.70
CA THR A 71 -4.38 -13.60 -3.72
C THR A 71 -5.75 -13.04 -4.07
N SER A 72 -5.83 -11.88 -4.69
CA SER A 72 -7.10 -11.22 -5.04
C SER A 72 -8.08 -12.15 -5.73
N GLY A 73 -9.30 -12.20 -5.19
CA GLY A 73 -10.40 -13.01 -5.71
C GLY A 73 -10.59 -14.35 -5.02
N VAL A 74 -9.80 -14.70 -4.00
CA VAL A 74 -10.10 -15.80 -3.08
C VAL A 74 -11.12 -15.33 -2.03
N ARG A 75 -11.85 -16.29 -1.43
CA ARG A 75 -12.99 -16.00 -0.56
C ARG A 75 -12.81 -16.44 0.89
N ASN A 76 -11.80 -17.28 1.17
CA ASN A 76 -11.50 -17.81 2.49
C ASN A 76 -10.00 -18.11 2.63
N ALA A 77 -9.59 -18.49 3.85
CA ALA A 77 -8.19 -18.76 4.18
C ALA A 77 -7.61 -19.95 3.41
N GLU A 78 -8.38 -21.03 3.23
CA GLU A 78 -7.92 -22.23 2.53
C GLU A 78 -7.60 -21.91 1.05
N GLU A 79 -8.49 -21.20 0.37
CA GLU A 79 -8.24 -20.72 -1.01
C GLU A 79 -7.01 -19.79 -1.07
N ALA A 80 -6.82 -18.93 -0.05
CA ALA A 80 -5.70 -18.02 0.00
C ALA A 80 -4.36 -18.75 0.18
N VAL A 81 -4.29 -19.74 1.08
CA VAL A 81 -3.09 -20.56 1.29
C VAL A 81 -2.73 -21.33 0.04
N PHE A 82 -3.72 -21.95 -0.61
CA PHE A 82 -3.50 -22.66 -1.87
C PHE A 82 -2.98 -21.72 -2.97
N ALA A 83 -3.61 -20.56 -3.16
CA ALA A 83 -3.18 -19.57 -4.14
C ALA A 83 -1.76 -19.04 -3.84
N ALA A 84 -1.42 -18.85 -2.56
CA ALA A 84 -0.09 -18.41 -2.15
C ALA A 84 1.00 -19.44 -2.51
N GLN A 85 0.73 -20.73 -2.31
CA GLN A 85 1.67 -21.78 -2.69
C GLN A 85 1.90 -21.82 -4.21
N LEU A 86 0.85 -21.68 -5.01
CA LEU A 86 0.98 -21.54 -6.46
C LEU A 86 1.79 -20.28 -6.83
N ALA A 87 1.55 -19.15 -6.16
CA ALA A 87 2.30 -17.92 -6.38
C ALA A 87 3.78 -18.08 -6.09
N ARG A 88 4.14 -18.78 -5.01
CA ARG A 88 5.54 -19.06 -4.65
C ARG A 88 6.26 -19.81 -5.74
N GLU A 89 5.66 -20.85 -6.29
CA GLU A 89 6.24 -21.65 -7.38
C GLU A 89 6.35 -20.81 -8.67
N ALA A 90 5.30 -20.06 -9.01
CA ALA A 90 5.24 -19.28 -10.23
C ALA A 90 6.25 -18.11 -10.26
N PHE A 91 6.35 -17.36 -9.16
CA PHE A 91 7.17 -16.15 -9.08
C PHE A 91 8.51 -16.37 -8.37
N ARG A 92 8.73 -17.56 -7.81
CA ARG A 92 9.94 -17.90 -7.02
C ARG A 92 10.21 -16.89 -5.90
N THR A 93 9.14 -16.50 -5.20
CA THR A 93 9.20 -15.55 -4.08
C THR A 93 8.32 -16.01 -2.93
N ASN A 94 8.76 -15.70 -1.69
CA ASN A 94 7.95 -15.90 -0.49
C ASN A 94 7.15 -14.64 -0.11
N TRP A 95 7.32 -13.53 -0.82
CA TRP A 95 6.57 -12.31 -0.59
C TRP A 95 5.15 -12.47 -1.12
N LEU A 96 4.17 -12.07 -0.32
CA LEU A 96 2.77 -12.22 -0.66
C LEU A 96 1.93 -11.08 -0.11
N LYS A 97 1.16 -10.44 -0.98
CA LYS A 97 0.03 -9.59 -0.55
C LYS A 97 -1.20 -10.47 -0.37
N LEU A 98 -1.59 -10.66 0.88
CA LEU A 98 -2.77 -11.46 1.21
C LEU A 98 -4.03 -10.62 1.06
N GLU A 99 -4.91 -11.05 0.17
CA GLU A 99 -6.22 -10.45 -0.06
C GLU A 99 -7.30 -11.53 -0.04
N ILE A 100 -8.33 -11.41 0.80
CA ILE A 100 -9.47 -12.31 0.87
C ILE A 100 -10.74 -11.48 0.77
N HIS A 101 -11.48 -11.65 -0.33
CA HIS A 101 -12.69 -10.90 -0.64
C HIS A 101 -13.88 -11.84 -0.82
N PRO A 102 -14.68 -12.11 0.23
CA PRO A 102 -15.84 -12.99 0.12
C PRO A 102 -16.92 -12.40 -0.81
N ASP A 103 -17.01 -11.08 -0.91
CA ASP A 103 -17.90 -10.37 -1.85
C ASP A 103 -17.09 -9.67 -2.94
N PRO A 104 -17.12 -10.17 -4.20
CA PRO A 104 -16.38 -9.57 -5.30
C PRO A 104 -16.93 -8.22 -5.77
N ARG A 105 -18.10 -7.79 -5.29
CA ARG A 105 -18.72 -6.50 -5.65
C ARG A 105 -18.02 -5.35 -4.92
N TYR A 106 -17.76 -5.53 -3.62
CA TYR A 106 -17.23 -4.46 -2.78
C TYR A 106 -15.74 -4.60 -2.47
N LEU A 107 -15.17 -5.80 -2.66
CA LEU A 107 -13.75 -6.11 -2.45
C LEU A 107 -13.27 -5.71 -1.03
N LEU A 108 -14.17 -5.81 -0.05
CA LEU A 108 -13.82 -5.60 1.34
C LEU A 108 -13.16 -6.86 1.90
N PRO A 109 -12.09 -6.70 2.70
CA PRO A 109 -11.37 -7.83 3.26
C PRO A 109 -12.14 -8.49 4.40
N ASP A 110 -12.13 -9.82 4.45
CA ASP A 110 -12.65 -10.60 5.57
C ASP A 110 -11.62 -10.65 6.70
N SER A 111 -11.95 -10.07 7.84
CA SER A 111 -11.02 -9.95 8.98
C SER A 111 -10.66 -11.30 9.61
N ILE A 112 -11.62 -12.23 9.69
CA ILE A 112 -11.43 -13.54 10.31
C ILE A 112 -10.58 -14.44 9.43
N GLU A 113 -10.94 -14.54 8.16
CA GLU A 113 -10.23 -15.38 7.20
C GLU A 113 -8.82 -14.81 6.91
N THR A 114 -8.66 -13.48 6.90
CA THR A 114 -7.33 -12.84 6.75
C THR A 114 -6.41 -13.17 7.92
N LEU A 115 -6.90 -13.15 9.16
CA LEU A 115 -6.09 -13.52 10.32
C LEU A 115 -5.69 -15.00 10.27
N LYS A 116 -6.64 -15.91 10.02
CA LYS A 116 -6.37 -17.35 9.86
C LYS A 116 -5.32 -17.64 8.79
N ALA A 117 -5.49 -17.04 7.61
CA ALA A 117 -4.55 -17.23 6.50
C ALA A 117 -3.16 -16.68 6.84
N THR A 118 -3.08 -15.52 7.52
CA THR A 118 -1.81 -14.95 7.96
C THR A 118 -1.06 -15.90 8.88
N GLU A 119 -1.72 -16.46 9.91
CA GLU A 119 -1.12 -17.43 10.83
C GLU A 119 -0.56 -18.66 10.12
N GLU A 120 -1.28 -19.19 9.15
CA GLU A 120 -0.88 -20.37 8.40
C GLU A 120 0.27 -20.06 7.41
N LEU A 121 0.16 -18.97 6.66
CA LEU A 121 1.15 -18.56 5.67
C LEU A 121 2.50 -18.19 6.32
N VAL A 122 2.49 -17.55 7.48
CA VAL A 122 3.70 -17.25 8.26
C VAL A 122 4.40 -18.56 8.68
N LYS A 123 3.64 -19.55 9.19
CA LYS A 123 4.19 -20.89 9.51
C LYS A 123 4.80 -21.60 8.29
N LEU A 124 4.25 -21.36 7.10
CA LEU A 124 4.75 -21.87 5.83
C LEU A 124 5.94 -21.08 5.26
N GLY A 125 6.43 -20.06 5.98
CA GLY A 125 7.61 -19.26 5.63
C GLY A 125 7.35 -18.14 4.62
N PHE A 126 6.10 -17.70 4.45
CA PHE A 126 5.78 -16.54 3.63
C PHE A 126 6.07 -15.23 4.38
N ILE A 127 6.47 -14.21 3.62
CA ILE A 127 6.53 -12.82 4.06
C ILE A 127 5.17 -12.23 3.70
N VAL A 128 4.26 -12.16 4.69
CA VAL A 128 2.86 -11.83 4.48
C VAL A 128 2.61 -10.34 4.71
N LEU A 129 2.03 -9.69 3.71
CA LEU A 129 1.55 -8.31 3.74
C LEU A 129 0.01 -8.33 3.59
N PRO A 130 -0.76 -8.42 4.68
CA PRO A 130 -2.21 -8.60 4.62
C PRO A 130 -2.94 -7.27 4.38
N TYR A 131 -3.76 -7.23 3.33
CA TYR A 131 -4.78 -6.20 3.12
C TYR A 131 -5.93 -6.42 4.10
N CYS A 132 -6.28 -5.42 4.87
CA CYS A 132 -7.24 -5.55 5.97
C CYS A 132 -8.13 -4.32 6.13
N GLN A 133 -9.19 -4.46 6.93
CA GLN A 133 -9.96 -3.33 7.43
C GLN A 133 -9.05 -2.42 8.26
N ALA A 134 -9.37 -1.11 8.29
CA ALA A 134 -8.69 -0.17 9.17
C ALA A 134 -9.20 -0.34 10.62
N ASP A 135 -8.93 -1.51 11.18
CA ASP A 135 -9.29 -1.89 12.55
C ASP A 135 -8.01 -2.05 13.37
N PRO A 136 -7.76 -1.18 14.37
CA PRO A 136 -6.55 -1.23 15.20
C PRO A 136 -6.37 -2.57 15.93
N VAL A 137 -7.46 -3.21 16.38
CA VAL A 137 -7.39 -4.50 17.05
C VAL A 137 -6.97 -5.61 16.09
N LEU A 138 -7.55 -5.62 14.88
CA LEU A 138 -7.17 -6.58 13.85
C LEU A 138 -5.70 -6.39 13.43
N CYS A 139 -5.28 -5.14 13.19
CA CYS A 139 -3.89 -4.85 12.80
C CYS A 139 -2.89 -5.34 13.86
N LYS A 140 -3.22 -5.20 15.16
CA LYS A 140 -2.38 -5.73 16.23
C LYS A 140 -2.32 -7.27 16.24
N ARG A 141 -3.45 -7.94 16.01
CA ARG A 141 -3.48 -9.40 15.88
C ARG A 141 -2.70 -9.92 14.68
N LEU A 142 -2.76 -9.21 13.55
CA LEU A 142 -1.97 -9.55 12.35
C LEU A 142 -0.46 -9.41 12.61
N GLU A 143 -0.04 -8.36 13.33
CA GLU A 143 1.34 -8.20 13.80
C GLU A 143 1.76 -9.37 14.69
N GLU A 144 0.95 -9.71 15.70
CA GLU A 144 1.19 -10.84 16.62
C GLU A 144 1.22 -12.20 15.90
N ALA A 145 0.47 -12.35 14.81
CA ALA A 145 0.51 -13.53 13.95
C ALA A 145 1.78 -13.61 13.07
N GLY A 146 2.63 -12.56 13.08
CA GLY A 146 3.90 -12.52 12.37
C GLY A 146 3.83 -11.91 10.96
N ALA A 147 2.81 -11.11 10.67
CA ALA A 147 2.77 -10.35 9.42
C ALA A 147 3.99 -9.41 9.29
N ALA A 148 4.51 -9.26 8.09
CA ALA A 148 5.65 -8.38 7.83
C ALA A 148 5.28 -6.89 7.78
N THR A 149 4.02 -6.60 7.48
CA THR A 149 3.40 -5.27 7.53
C THR A 149 1.93 -5.45 7.88
N VAL A 150 1.21 -4.35 8.15
CA VAL A 150 -0.25 -4.31 8.00
C VAL A 150 -0.62 -3.35 6.87
N MET A 151 -1.65 -3.70 6.10
CA MET A 151 -2.09 -2.91 4.94
C MET A 151 -3.56 -2.49 5.10
N PRO A 152 -3.86 -1.59 6.07
CA PRO A 152 -5.22 -1.11 6.28
C PRO A 152 -5.70 -0.24 5.11
N LEU A 153 -6.97 -0.39 4.75
CA LEU A 153 -7.59 0.40 3.68
C LEU A 153 -7.82 1.87 4.10
N GLY A 154 -7.52 2.80 3.19
CA GLY A 154 -7.96 4.20 3.31
C GLY A 154 -9.43 4.37 2.95
N ALA A 155 -9.87 3.70 1.89
CA ALA A 155 -11.25 3.56 1.43
C ALA A 155 -11.36 2.28 0.58
N PRO A 156 -12.57 1.79 0.23
CA PRO A 156 -12.69 0.57 -0.56
C PRO A 156 -11.95 0.63 -1.90
N ILE A 157 -11.44 -0.52 -2.35
CA ILE A 157 -10.64 -0.66 -3.57
C ILE A 157 -11.32 0.03 -4.76
N GLY A 158 -10.57 0.82 -5.51
CA GLY A 158 -11.01 1.45 -6.76
C GLY A 158 -11.95 2.64 -6.60
N THR A 159 -12.21 3.11 -5.38
CA THR A 159 -13.16 4.22 -5.12
C THR A 159 -12.53 5.60 -5.24
N ASN A 160 -11.20 5.74 -5.15
CA ASN A 160 -10.46 7.01 -5.17
C ASN A 160 -10.94 8.05 -4.13
N LYS A 161 -11.54 7.58 -3.01
CA LYS A 161 -12.16 8.46 -2.00
C LYS A 161 -11.19 9.00 -0.94
N GLY A 162 -9.92 8.63 -1.00
CA GLY A 162 -8.89 9.07 -0.05
C GLY A 162 -8.96 8.34 1.28
N LEU A 163 -8.53 9.03 2.34
CA LEU A 163 -8.38 8.46 3.68
C LEU A 163 -9.68 8.58 4.49
N GLN A 164 -10.71 7.84 4.10
CA GLN A 164 -12.00 7.83 4.82
C GLN A 164 -11.90 7.20 6.21
N THR A 165 -10.82 6.46 6.47
CA THR A 165 -10.54 5.78 7.74
C THR A 165 -9.44 6.48 8.53
N LYS A 166 -9.18 7.76 8.28
CA LYS A 166 -8.05 8.54 8.82
C LYS A 166 -7.86 8.38 10.32
N GLU A 167 -8.91 8.51 11.11
CA GLU A 167 -8.86 8.40 12.57
C GLU A 167 -8.37 7.02 13.03
N PHE A 168 -8.82 5.96 12.36
CA PHE A 168 -8.35 4.59 12.66
C PHE A 168 -6.92 4.37 12.18
N LEU A 169 -6.55 4.92 11.01
CA LEU A 169 -5.18 4.85 10.50
C LEU A 169 -4.19 5.47 11.47
N GLN A 170 -4.54 6.61 12.07
CA GLN A 170 -3.70 7.27 13.06
C GLN A 170 -3.43 6.35 14.27
N ILE A 171 -4.47 5.75 14.83
CA ILE A 171 -4.34 4.80 15.95
C ILE A 171 -3.46 3.60 15.54
N ILE A 172 -3.68 3.05 14.33
CA ILE A 172 -2.89 1.91 13.84
C ILE A 172 -1.41 2.29 13.71
N ILE A 173 -1.11 3.46 13.13
CA ILE A 173 0.26 3.95 12.94
C ILE A 173 0.96 4.15 14.28
N GLU A 174 0.27 4.73 15.27
CA GLU A 174 0.82 4.99 16.60
C GLU A 174 1.13 3.70 17.39
N GLN A 175 0.34 2.63 17.19
CA GLN A 175 0.45 1.39 17.96
C GLN A 175 1.26 0.29 17.26
N ALA A 176 1.48 0.38 15.96
CA ALA A 176 2.14 -0.68 15.20
C ALA A 176 3.64 -0.75 15.49
N GLY A 177 4.13 -1.96 15.80
CA GLY A 177 5.55 -2.28 15.87
C GLY A 177 6.15 -2.73 14.53
N ILE A 178 5.32 -2.85 13.49
CA ILE A 178 5.70 -3.21 12.11
C ILE A 178 5.25 -2.13 11.14
N PRO A 179 5.82 -2.08 9.90
CA PRO A 179 5.44 -1.06 8.93
C PRO A 179 3.95 -1.08 8.58
N VAL A 180 3.34 0.12 8.56
CA VAL A 180 1.95 0.33 8.14
C VAL A 180 1.95 0.86 6.71
N VAL A 181 1.33 0.14 5.80
CA VAL A 181 1.17 0.53 4.39
C VAL A 181 -0.29 0.88 4.15
N VAL A 182 -0.60 2.14 3.90
CA VAL A 182 -1.98 2.52 3.56
C VAL A 182 -2.29 2.03 2.15
N ASP A 183 -3.28 1.15 2.06
CA ASP A 183 -3.68 0.51 0.81
C ASP A 183 -5.13 0.88 0.46
N ALA A 184 -5.45 0.88 -0.83
CA ALA A 184 -6.78 1.14 -1.37
C ALA A 184 -7.39 2.52 -1.07
N GLY A 185 -8.22 2.98 -1.98
CA GLY A 185 -8.94 4.24 -1.86
C GLY A 185 -8.12 5.50 -2.16
N ILE A 186 -6.79 5.42 -2.23
CA ILE A 186 -5.94 6.55 -2.57
C ILE A 186 -6.19 6.97 -4.01
N GLY A 187 -6.75 8.15 -4.21
CA GLY A 187 -7.25 8.62 -5.50
C GLY A 187 -6.56 9.87 -6.05
N ALA A 188 -5.72 10.52 -5.24
CA ALA A 188 -4.98 11.71 -5.63
C ALA A 188 -3.61 11.75 -4.94
N PRO A 189 -2.60 12.43 -5.52
CA PRO A 189 -1.31 12.64 -4.88
C PRO A 189 -1.40 13.25 -3.47
N SER A 190 -2.35 14.16 -3.25
CA SER A 190 -2.61 14.75 -1.91
C SER A 190 -2.99 13.71 -0.85
N HIS A 191 -3.73 12.65 -1.22
CA HIS A 191 -4.05 11.57 -0.29
C HIS A 191 -2.81 10.76 0.11
N ALA A 192 -1.87 10.57 -0.82
CA ALA A 192 -0.60 9.93 -0.52
C ALA A 192 0.27 10.79 0.40
N ALA A 193 0.34 12.11 0.16
CA ALA A 193 1.02 13.04 1.04
C ALA A 193 0.41 13.00 2.44
N GLU A 194 -0.91 13.10 2.56
CA GLU A 194 -1.63 13.03 3.84
C GLU A 194 -1.35 11.73 4.60
N ALA A 195 -1.36 10.57 3.93
CA ALA A 195 -1.02 9.29 4.57
C ALA A 195 0.41 9.29 5.13
N MET A 196 1.36 9.85 4.38
CA MET A 196 2.75 9.94 4.80
C MET A 196 2.95 10.96 5.93
N GLU A 197 2.22 12.08 5.93
CA GLU A 197 2.19 13.08 7.00
C GLU A 197 1.64 12.52 8.31
N LEU A 198 0.67 11.58 8.25
CA LEU A 198 0.20 10.82 9.41
C LEU A 198 1.26 9.88 9.99
N GLY A 199 2.33 9.59 9.27
CA GLY A 199 3.40 8.68 9.70
C GLY A 199 3.31 7.28 9.09
N ALA A 200 2.44 7.04 8.10
CA ALA A 200 2.43 5.77 7.38
C ALA A 200 3.84 5.43 6.86
N SER A 201 4.17 4.14 6.85
CA SER A 201 5.47 3.67 6.37
C SER A 201 5.59 3.72 4.86
N ALA A 202 4.47 3.45 4.17
CA ALA A 202 4.34 3.51 2.71
C ALA A 202 2.87 3.63 2.31
N VAL A 203 2.63 3.87 1.02
CA VAL A 203 1.31 3.81 0.39
C VAL A 203 1.34 2.86 -0.80
N LEU A 204 0.25 2.15 -1.06
CA LEU A 204 0.05 1.36 -2.27
C LEU A 204 -1.04 1.99 -3.13
N VAL A 205 -0.69 2.32 -4.38
CA VAL A 205 -1.57 2.99 -5.33
C VAL A 205 -1.66 2.17 -6.62
N ASN A 206 -2.86 2.07 -7.18
CA ASN A 206 -3.07 1.43 -8.48
C ASN A 206 -4.04 2.23 -9.34
N THR A 207 -5.34 2.16 -9.03
CA THR A 207 -6.41 2.72 -9.88
C THR A 207 -6.16 4.18 -10.26
N ALA A 208 -5.81 5.03 -9.30
CA ALA A 208 -5.61 6.46 -9.53
C ALA A 208 -4.52 6.78 -10.55
N ILE A 209 -3.51 5.94 -10.65
CA ILE A 209 -2.45 6.08 -11.67
C ILE A 209 -2.91 5.46 -12.98
N ALA A 210 -3.38 4.21 -12.92
CA ALA A 210 -3.69 3.42 -14.12
C ALA A 210 -4.79 4.03 -15.01
N VAL A 211 -5.79 4.68 -14.42
CA VAL A 211 -6.92 5.29 -15.15
C VAL A 211 -6.77 6.80 -15.39
N ALA A 212 -5.64 7.38 -15.02
CA ALA A 212 -5.36 8.79 -15.28
C ALA A 212 -5.26 9.06 -16.80
N GLY A 213 -5.57 10.29 -17.20
CA GLY A 213 -5.39 10.70 -18.60
C GLY A 213 -3.94 10.57 -19.10
N ASN A 214 -2.96 10.68 -18.18
CA ASN A 214 -1.55 10.38 -18.42
C ASN A 214 -1.00 9.61 -17.19
N PRO A 215 -0.98 8.26 -17.24
CA PRO A 215 -0.52 7.44 -16.13
C PRO A 215 0.94 7.69 -15.72
N VAL A 216 1.81 7.99 -16.67
CA VAL A 216 3.25 8.24 -16.41
C VAL A 216 3.44 9.53 -15.60
N GLU A 217 2.78 10.62 -16.01
CA GLU A 217 2.85 11.88 -15.26
C GLU A 217 2.16 11.77 -13.90
N MET A 218 1.06 11.02 -13.81
CA MET A 218 0.39 10.76 -12.54
C MET A 218 1.29 9.96 -11.58
N ALA A 219 2.04 8.97 -12.08
CA ALA A 219 3.01 8.21 -11.30
C ALA A 219 4.12 9.11 -10.71
N LYS A 220 4.64 10.05 -11.51
CA LYS A 220 5.61 11.07 -11.04
C LYS A 220 5.01 11.97 -9.95
N ALA A 221 3.76 12.39 -10.13
CA ALA A 221 3.06 13.22 -9.14
C ALA A 221 2.86 12.48 -7.81
N PHE A 222 2.48 11.20 -7.85
CA PHE A 222 2.38 10.36 -6.66
C PHE A 222 3.73 10.16 -5.96
N LYS A 223 4.82 9.95 -6.73
CA LYS A 223 6.16 9.88 -6.18
C LYS A 223 6.51 11.14 -5.40
N ALA A 224 6.39 12.30 -6.04
CA ALA A 224 6.71 13.59 -5.42
C ALA A 224 5.87 13.84 -4.15
N ALA A 225 4.57 13.52 -4.18
CA ALA A 225 3.68 13.68 -3.03
C ALA A 225 4.05 12.75 -1.87
N THR A 226 4.37 11.49 -2.16
CA THR A 226 4.80 10.51 -1.14
C THR A 226 6.11 10.96 -0.48
N GLU A 227 7.08 11.43 -1.28
CA GLU A 227 8.35 11.95 -0.79
C GLU A 227 8.14 13.21 0.06
N ALA A 228 7.33 14.16 -0.40
CA ALA A 228 7.04 15.41 0.32
C ALA A 228 6.34 15.15 1.66
N GLY A 229 5.30 14.30 1.69
CA GLY A 229 4.61 13.97 2.93
C GLY A 229 5.52 13.27 3.93
N ARG A 230 6.40 12.37 3.48
CA ARG A 230 7.39 11.73 4.36
C ARG A 230 8.40 12.73 4.91
N GLN A 231 8.89 13.63 4.09
CA GLN A 231 9.80 14.70 4.53
C GLN A 231 9.14 15.60 5.56
N ALA A 232 7.87 15.97 5.36
CA ALA A 232 7.11 16.77 6.31
C ALA A 232 6.96 16.05 7.67
N TYR A 233 6.62 14.76 7.65
CA TYR A 233 6.54 13.93 8.86
C TYR A 233 7.88 13.87 9.62
N GLU A 234 8.99 13.62 8.92
CA GLU A 234 10.33 13.54 9.53
C GLU A 234 10.82 14.90 10.05
N ALA A 235 10.41 16.01 9.41
CA ALA A 235 10.72 17.37 9.86
C ALA A 235 9.92 17.79 11.09
N GLY A 236 8.78 17.13 11.36
CA GLY A 236 7.84 17.49 12.41
C GLY A 236 6.88 18.59 11.95
N LEU A 237 5.61 18.23 11.80
CA LEU A 237 4.55 19.17 11.46
C LEU A 237 4.29 20.14 12.61
N GLY A 238 4.00 21.41 12.28
CA GLY A 238 3.54 22.38 13.25
C GLY A 238 2.22 21.93 13.92
N LEU A 239 2.07 22.22 15.19
CA LEU A 239 0.84 21.92 15.93
C LEU A 239 -0.33 22.69 15.33
N GLN A 240 -1.46 22.01 15.17
CA GLN A 240 -2.73 22.67 14.86
C GLN A 240 -3.25 23.34 16.14
N ALA A 241 -3.69 24.60 16.03
CA ALA A 241 -4.31 25.28 17.15
C ALA A 241 -5.64 24.56 17.52
N VAL A 242 -5.79 24.23 18.80
CA VAL A 242 -7.02 23.62 19.33
C VAL A 242 -8.14 24.65 19.39
N ASP A 243 -7.76 25.91 19.69
CA ASP A 243 -8.67 27.04 19.74
C ASP A 243 -8.50 27.88 18.47
N PHE A 244 -9.60 28.53 18.01
CA PHE A 244 -9.58 29.41 16.84
C PHE A 244 -8.82 30.73 17.10
N VAL A 245 -7.85 30.73 18.02
CA VAL A 245 -7.03 31.91 18.34
C VAL A 245 -5.86 31.94 17.36
N ALA A 246 -5.81 33.01 16.55
CA ALA A 246 -4.69 33.24 15.66
C ALA A 246 -3.50 33.83 16.45
N GLU A 247 -2.34 33.21 16.31
CA GLU A 247 -1.08 33.79 16.77
C GLU A 247 -0.38 34.50 15.61
N ALA A 248 -0.05 35.78 15.79
CA ALA A 248 0.70 36.54 14.79
C ALA A 248 2.12 35.97 14.65
N SER A 249 2.57 35.70 13.42
CA SER A 249 3.92 35.24 13.12
C SER A 249 5.05 36.27 13.41
N SER A 250 4.67 37.49 13.77
CA SER A 250 5.59 38.59 14.08
C SER A 250 5.08 39.41 15.27
N PRO A 251 5.94 39.79 16.22
CA PRO A 251 5.57 40.69 17.32
C PRO A 251 5.34 42.15 16.89
N LEU A 252 5.22 42.42 15.58
CA LEU A 252 5.09 43.77 15.01
C LEU A 252 3.81 44.51 15.45
N THR A 253 2.84 43.83 16.05
CA THR A 253 1.66 44.50 16.62
C THR A 253 1.85 44.99 18.03
N ALA A 254 2.95 44.64 18.73
CA ALA A 254 3.22 45.06 20.10
C ALA A 254 3.49 46.57 20.26
N PHE A 255 3.66 47.31 19.16
CA PHE A 255 3.80 48.77 19.18
C PHE A 255 2.50 49.54 18.90
N LEU A 256 1.41 48.81 18.71
CA LEU A 256 0.06 49.36 18.46
C LEU A 256 -0.81 49.41 19.73
N ASP A 257 -0.32 48.86 20.85
CA ASP A 257 -0.99 48.87 22.16
C ASP A 257 -0.62 50.10 22.98
#